data_899abb3f1d06cc513b9e33f995b39683
#
_entry.id   899abb3f1d06cc513b9e33f995b39683
#
_cell.length_a   1.000
_cell.length_b   1.000
_cell.length_c   1.000
_cell.angle_alpha   90.00
_cell.angle_beta   90.00
_cell.angle_gamma   90.00
#
_symmetry.space_group_name_H-M   'P 1'
#
loop_
_entity.id
_entity.type
_entity.pdbx_description
1 polymer ?
#
loop_
_entity_poly.entity_id
_entity_poly.type
_entity_poly.pdbx_seq_one_letter_code
_entity_poly.pdbx_strand_id
1 'polypeptide(L)'
;MSQQQPHARSSRRPLSRAPRLRAAAPAAALVMLPLVTACGGGDDEPASAGRTATPSGSAAPAAGVVAPAKVEVIAGLTGCKAKIRTEAEELREGVCHTGKGDYLITTFPQEKLKETWLEAARVYGGTYLVGMRWVVSAKPEMLEPLRAKLGGTVRKLTGVGPSASAS
;
A
#
# COMPACT_ATOMS: atom_id res chain seq x y z
N MET A 1 -1.23 11.42 -57.94
CA MET A 1 -0.05 10.73 -57.37
C MET A 1 -0.54 9.89 -56.22
N SER A 2 -0.75 8.59 -56.49
CA SER A 2 -1.30 7.63 -55.51
C SER A 2 -0.17 7.01 -54.73
N GLN A 3 -0.18 7.16 -53.42
CA GLN A 3 0.76 6.49 -52.53
C GLN A 3 0.12 5.21 -51.98
N GLN A 4 0.65 4.08 -52.43
CA GLN A 4 0.29 2.75 -51.96
C GLN A 4 0.91 2.49 -50.58
N GLN A 5 0.09 2.10 -49.62
CA GLN A 5 0.53 1.60 -48.32
C GLN A 5 0.95 0.13 -48.40
N PRO A 6 2.08 -0.29 -47.83
CA PRO A 6 2.45 -1.70 -47.75
C PRO A 6 1.72 -2.39 -46.59
N HIS A 7 1.06 -3.49 -46.93
CA HIS A 7 0.41 -4.40 -45.98
C HIS A 7 1.43 -5.10 -45.09
N ALA A 8 1.41 -4.83 -43.78
CA ALA A 8 2.19 -5.57 -42.80
C ALA A 8 1.59 -6.97 -42.60
N ARG A 9 2.38 -7.99 -42.92
CA ARG A 9 2.06 -9.41 -42.73
C ARG A 9 2.01 -9.72 -41.22
N SER A 10 0.85 -10.19 -40.80
CA SER A 10 0.61 -10.77 -39.48
C SER A 10 1.35 -12.11 -39.37
N SER A 11 2.45 -12.15 -38.62
CA SER A 11 3.14 -13.38 -38.25
C SER A 11 2.43 -14.03 -37.06
N ARG A 12 1.64 -15.07 -37.36
CA ARG A 12 1.08 -15.99 -36.36
C ARG A 12 2.22 -16.83 -35.79
N ARG A 13 2.57 -16.63 -34.53
CA ARG A 13 3.47 -17.51 -33.77
C ARG A 13 2.68 -18.72 -33.25
N PRO A 14 3.21 -19.95 -33.41
CA PRO A 14 2.55 -21.14 -32.92
C PRO A 14 2.66 -21.25 -31.38
N LEU A 15 1.54 -21.69 -30.79
CA LEU A 15 1.43 -22.05 -29.38
C LEU A 15 2.31 -23.24 -29.07
N SER A 16 3.38 -23.04 -28.31
CA SER A 16 4.18 -24.12 -27.71
C SER A 16 3.43 -24.68 -26.50
N ARG A 17 2.95 -25.91 -26.64
CA ARG A 17 2.47 -26.76 -25.55
C ARG A 17 3.64 -27.13 -24.65
N ALA A 18 3.65 -26.70 -23.40
CA ALA A 18 4.55 -27.18 -22.37
C ALA A 18 3.99 -28.47 -21.73
N PRO A 19 4.84 -29.50 -21.45
CA PRO A 19 4.41 -30.76 -20.88
C PRO A 19 4.15 -30.63 -19.37
N ARG A 20 3.08 -31.31 -18.93
CA ARG A 20 2.74 -31.52 -17.54
C ARG A 20 3.72 -32.50 -16.91
N LEU A 21 4.55 -32.06 -15.97
CA LEU A 21 5.28 -32.93 -15.07
C LEU A 21 4.45 -33.11 -13.80
N ARG A 22 3.97 -34.33 -13.61
CA ARG A 22 3.49 -34.87 -12.35
C ARG A 22 4.70 -35.32 -11.53
N ALA A 23 4.81 -34.88 -10.29
CA ALA A 23 5.59 -35.54 -9.23
C ALA A 23 4.90 -35.20 -7.92
N ALA A 24 4.21 -36.18 -7.35
CA ALA A 24 4.58 -37.09 -6.29
C ALA A 24 4.86 -36.37 -4.95
N ALA A 25 3.90 -36.55 -4.02
CA ALA A 25 4.06 -36.32 -2.59
C ALA A 25 5.02 -37.35 -1.97
N PRO A 26 5.63 -37.02 -0.84
CA PRO A 26 5.52 -37.91 0.29
C PRO A 26 5.05 -37.25 1.59
N ALA A 27 4.48 -38.11 2.42
CA ALA A 27 3.82 -37.89 3.68
C ALA A 27 4.78 -37.76 4.86
N ALA A 28 4.20 -37.20 5.94
CA ALA A 28 4.44 -37.49 7.34
C ALA A 28 5.76 -37.10 8.02
N ALA A 29 5.62 -36.22 9.01
CA ALA A 29 6.18 -36.42 10.35
C ALA A 29 5.39 -35.58 11.37
N LEU A 30 4.65 -36.26 12.19
CA LEU A 30 4.13 -35.84 13.49
C LEU A 30 5.34 -35.67 14.44
N VAL A 31 5.47 -34.53 15.08
CA VAL A 31 6.27 -34.42 16.31
C VAL A 31 5.44 -33.72 17.38
N MET A 32 5.29 -34.47 18.45
CA MET A 32 4.57 -34.19 19.68
C MET A 32 5.11 -33.00 20.48
N LEU A 33 4.18 -32.39 21.21
CA LEU A 33 4.34 -31.42 22.29
C LEU A 33 5.37 -31.84 23.38
N PRO A 34 5.81 -30.86 24.23
CA PRO A 34 5.37 -30.92 25.61
C PRO A 34 4.73 -29.65 26.14
N LEU A 35 3.65 -29.86 26.89
CA LEU A 35 3.08 -28.93 27.84
C LEU A 35 4.09 -28.68 28.99
N VAL A 36 4.31 -27.43 29.31
CA VAL A 36 4.88 -27.04 30.59
C VAL A 36 3.87 -26.15 31.31
N THR A 37 3.15 -26.77 32.23
CA THR A 37 2.41 -26.13 33.30
C THR A 37 3.40 -25.75 34.39
N ALA A 38 3.49 -24.47 34.75
CA ALA A 38 4.09 -24.02 35.98
C ALA A 38 3.06 -23.16 36.72
N CYS A 39 2.39 -23.78 37.66
CA CYS A 39 1.69 -23.14 38.76
C CYS A 39 2.74 -22.74 39.81
N GLY A 40 2.66 -21.53 40.33
CA GLY A 40 3.43 -21.05 41.47
C GLY A 40 2.66 -19.93 42.10
N GLY A 41 1.90 -20.28 43.17
CA GLY A 41 1.23 -19.34 44.04
C GLY A 41 2.20 -18.68 45.02
N GLY A 42 1.78 -17.57 45.58
CA GLY A 42 2.43 -16.81 46.62
C GLY A 42 1.54 -15.65 47.03
N ASP A 43 0.72 -15.91 48.05
CA ASP A 43 -0.05 -14.91 48.81
C ASP A 43 0.92 -14.00 49.53
N ASP A 44 0.63 -12.70 49.54
CA ASP A 44 0.79 -11.81 50.67
C ASP A 44 0.22 -10.42 50.32
N GLU A 45 -0.92 -10.09 50.94
CA GLU A 45 -1.41 -8.72 51.12
C GLU A 45 -0.81 -8.12 52.41
N PRO A 46 -0.57 -6.80 52.58
CA PRO A 46 -1.69 -5.94 52.93
C PRO A 46 -1.70 -4.51 52.38
N ALA A 47 -2.92 -4.08 52.13
CA ALA A 47 -3.48 -2.73 52.18
C ALA A 47 -2.54 -1.51 52.38
N SER A 48 -2.63 -0.54 51.45
CA SER A 48 -2.78 0.87 51.81
C SER A 48 -3.22 1.77 50.66
N ALA A 49 -4.32 2.45 50.92
CA ALA A 49 -4.67 3.82 50.51
C ALA A 49 -4.67 4.22 49.05
N GLY A 50 -5.88 4.31 48.52
CA GLY A 50 -6.47 5.35 47.70
C GLY A 50 -5.56 6.36 47.01
N ARG A 51 -5.53 6.22 45.67
CA ARG A 51 -5.57 7.37 44.75
C ARG A 51 -6.46 7.02 43.60
N THR A 52 -7.64 7.59 43.64
CA THR A 52 -8.54 7.72 42.50
C THR A 52 -7.78 8.48 41.41
N ALA A 53 -7.11 7.76 40.55
CA ALA A 53 -6.65 8.33 39.29
C ALA A 53 -7.85 8.33 38.33
N THR A 54 -8.51 9.47 38.24
CA THR A 54 -9.39 9.83 37.15
C THR A 54 -8.66 9.52 35.85
N PRO A 55 -9.20 8.68 34.93
CA PRO A 55 -8.65 8.58 33.63
C PRO A 55 -9.00 9.88 32.90
N SER A 56 -8.07 10.82 32.96
CA SER A 56 -8.14 12.07 32.27
C SER A 56 -7.92 11.79 30.78
N GLY A 57 -8.92 12.16 29.99
CA GLY A 57 -8.77 12.46 28.59
C GLY A 57 -8.46 11.26 27.71
N SER A 58 -9.49 10.69 27.10
CA SER A 58 -9.35 10.13 25.75
C SER A 58 -8.79 11.22 24.85
N ALA A 59 -7.46 11.31 24.78
CA ALA A 59 -6.84 11.88 23.60
C ALA A 59 -7.35 11.03 22.44
N ALA A 60 -8.11 11.65 21.53
CA ALA A 60 -8.44 11.04 20.25
C ALA A 60 -7.13 10.47 19.69
N PRO A 61 -7.08 9.19 19.25
CA PRO A 61 -5.85 8.65 18.71
C PRO A 61 -5.43 9.58 17.60
N ALA A 62 -4.25 10.18 17.74
CA ALA A 62 -3.61 10.89 16.64
C ALA A 62 -3.71 9.92 15.45
N ALA A 63 -4.30 10.38 14.35
CA ALA A 63 -4.53 9.53 13.19
C ALA A 63 -3.19 8.86 12.84
N GLY A 64 -3.03 7.61 13.30
CA GLY A 64 -1.81 6.85 13.10
C GLY A 64 -1.60 6.67 11.60
N VAL A 65 -0.35 6.73 11.16
CA VAL A 65 -0.03 6.38 9.79
C VAL A 65 -0.46 4.93 9.54
N VAL A 66 -1.27 4.73 8.51
CA VAL A 66 -1.69 3.37 8.13
C VAL A 66 -0.46 2.50 7.89
N ALA A 67 -0.40 1.37 8.58
CA ALA A 67 0.65 0.36 8.40
C ALA A 67 0.67 -0.14 6.95
N PRO A 68 1.78 -0.75 6.50
CA PRO A 68 1.84 -1.36 5.17
C PRO A 68 0.68 -2.33 4.96
N ALA A 69 -0.12 -2.08 3.96
CA ALA A 69 -1.32 -2.84 3.66
C ALA A 69 -1.51 -3.00 2.15
N LYS A 70 -2.41 -3.89 1.77
CA LYS A 70 -2.81 -4.04 0.36
C LYS A 70 -3.62 -2.83 -0.09
N VAL A 71 -3.61 -2.57 -1.40
CA VAL A 71 -4.38 -1.48 -2.04
C VAL A 71 -5.84 -1.47 -1.58
N GLU A 72 -6.48 -2.64 -1.51
CA GLU A 72 -7.89 -2.77 -1.16
C GLU A 72 -8.18 -2.35 0.29
N VAL A 73 -7.25 -2.63 1.20
CA VAL A 73 -7.36 -2.23 2.60
C VAL A 73 -7.28 -0.71 2.74
N ILE A 74 -6.28 -0.09 2.09
CA ILE A 74 -6.12 1.36 2.10
C ILE A 74 -7.32 2.05 1.44
N ALA A 75 -7.81 1.52 0.32
CA ALA A 75 -9.01 2.01 -0.34
C ALA A 75 -10.24 1.96 0.57
N GLY A 76 -10.44 0.84 1.27
CA GLY A 76 -11.54 0.66 2.22
C GLY A 76 -11.55 1.72 3.32
N LEU A 77 -10.38 2.10 3.86
CA LEU A 77 -10.25 3.17 4.86
C LEU A 77 -10.68 4.54 4.32
N THR A 78 -10.56 4.77 3.03
CA THR A 78 -11.01 6.00 2.39
C THR A 78 -12.47 5.98 1.95
N GLY A 79 -13.14 4.81 2.05
CA GLY A 79 -14.51 4.59 1.60
C GLY A 79 -14.60 4.32 0.09
N CYS A 80 -13.54 3.81 -0.51
CA CYS A 80 -13.47 3.45 -1.92
C CYS A 80 -13.30 1.94 -2.11
N LYS A 81 -13.79 1.43 -3.23
CA LYS A 81 -13.49 0.10 -3.75
C LYS A 81 -12.52 0.26 -4.93
N ALA A 82 -11.24 0.03 -4.68
CA ALA A 82 -10.23 0.21 -5.73
C ALA A 82 -10.35 -0.83 -6.85
N LYS A 83 -10.17 -0.37 -8.08
CA LYS A 83 -9.97 -1.22 -9.25
C LYS A 83 -8.46 -1.38 -9.49
N ILE A 84 -7.96 -2.61 -9.38
CA ILE A 84 -6.53 -2.88 -9.61
C ILE A 84 -6.19 -2.64 -11.09
N ARG A 85 -5.13 -1.88 -11.33
CA ARG A 85 -4.60 -1.53 -12.65
C ARG A 85 -3.27 -2.21 -12.95
N THR A 86 -2.41 -2.27 -11.94
CA THR A 86 -1.07 -2.84 -12.07
C THR A 86 -0.84 -3.81 -10.93
N GLU A 87 -0.27 -4.96 -11.27
CA GLU A 87 0.18 -5.97 -10.32
C GLU A 87 1.52 -6.51 -10.81
N ALA A 88 2.59 -6.10 -10.13
CA ALA A 88 3.97 -6.43 -10.44
C ALA A 88 4.68 -6.82 -9.14
N GLU A 89 5.87 -7.40 -9.24
CA GLU A 89 6.66 -7.83 -8.08
C GLU A 89 7.09 -6.64 -7.21
N GLU A 90 7.36 -5.49 -7.83
CA GLU A 90 7.85 -4.30 -7.16
C GLU A 90 6.76 -3.36 -6.65
N LEU A 91 5.54 -3.43 -7.20
CA LEU A 91 4.41 -2.59 -6.77
C LEU A 91 3.06 -3.17 -7.17
N ARG A 92 2.03 -2.72 -6.45
CA ARG A 92 0.64 -2.94 -6.82
C ARG A 92 -0.10 -1.61 -6.80
N GLU A 93 -0.87 -1.33 -7.87
CA GLU A 93 -1.60 -0.08 -8.02
C GLU A 93 -3.08 -0.31 -8.29
N GLY A 94 -3.91 0.49 -7.65
CA GLY A 94 -5.33 0.54 -7.90
C GLY A 94 -5.87 1.96 -8.00
N VAL A 95 -6.91 2.13 -8.79
CA VAL A 95 -7.61 3.40 -8.93
C VAL A 95 -8.90 3.40 -8.12
N CYS A 96 -9.13 4.50 -7.43
CA CYS A 96 -10.37 4.84 -6.76
C CYS A 96 -11.12 5.91 -7.55
N HIS A 97 -12.34 5.58 -7.99
CA HIS A 97 -13.24 6.53 -8.62
C HIS A 97 -14.21 7.07 -7.57
N THR A 98 -14.25 8.39 -7.40
CA THR A 98 -15.14 9.03 -6.43
C THR A 98 -15.82 10.26 -7.03
N GLY A 99 -16.93 10.71 -6.41
CA GLY A 99 -17.61 11.93 -6.84
C GLY A 99 -16.77 13.22 -6.71
N LYS A 100 -15.68 13.18 -5.94
CA LYS A 100 -14.72 14.30 -5.80
C LYS A 100 -13.54 14.22 -6.78
N GLY A 101 -13.42 13.13 -7.50
CA GLY A 101 -12.35 12.85 -8.45
C GLY A 101 -11.70 11.49 -8.21
N ASP A 102 -10.82 11.14 -9.12
CA ASP A 102 -10.08 9.89 -9.08
C ASP A 102 -8.75 10.07 -8.35
N TYR A 103 -8.29 9.00 -7.72
CA TYR A 103 -6.96 8.93 -7.15
C TYR A 103 -6.40 7.51 -7.25
N LEU A 104 -5.08 7.42 -7.23
CA LEU A 104 -4.34 6.17 -7.30
C LEU A 104 -3.79 5.82 -5.92
N ILE A 105 -3.82 4.55 -5.59
CA ILE A 105 -3.14 3.99 -4.42
C ILE A 105 -2.11 3.02 -4.95
N THR A 106 -0.83 3.29 -4.67
CA THR A 106 0.28 2.42 -5.01
C THR A 106 0.88 1.86 -3.73
N THR A 107 1.05 0.56 -3.66
CA THR A 107 1.65 -0.14 -2.52
C THR A 107 2.91 -0.88 -2.96
N PHE A 108 3.86 -1.03 -2.04
CA PHE A 108 5.17 -1.59 -2.31
C PHE A 108 5.49 -2.70 -1.31
N PRO A 109 6.10 -3.82 -1.74
CA PRO A 109 6.52 -4.89 -0.83
C PRO A 109 7.66 -4.45 0.10
N GLN A 110 8.44 -3.44 -0.30
CA GLN A 110 9.58 -2.91 0.46
C GLN A 110 9.62 -1.39 0.41
N GLU A 111 10.09 -0.78 1.50
CA GLU A 111 10.24 0.68 1.59
C GLU A 111 11.20 1.23 0.53
N LYS A 112 12.29 0.51 0.25
CA LYS A 112 13.27 0.88 -0.78
C LYS A 112 12.62 1.05 -2.16
N LEU A 113 11.68 0.17 -2.52
CA LEU A 113 10.98 0.25 -3.80
C LEU A 113 10.09 1.50 -3.88
N LYS A 114 9.45 1.87 -2.77
CA LYS A 114 8.70 3.12 -2.69
C LYS A 114 9.60 4.34 -2.89
N GLU A 115 10.75 4.39 -2.23
CA GLU A 115 11.68 5.52 -2.38
C GLU A 115 12.23 5.60 -3.82
N THR A 116 12.56 4.46 -4.44
CA THR A 116 12.95 4.40 -5.85
C THR A 116 11.85 4.92 -6.77
N TRP A 117 10.60 4.53 -6.50
CA TRP A 117 9.45 5.01 -7.26
C TRP A 117 9.24 6.53 -7.10
N LEU A 118 9.37 7.05 -5.88
CA LEU A 118 9.27 8.48 -5.60
C LEU A 118 10.40 9.27 -6.29
N GLU A 119 11.60 8.72 -6.36
CA GLU A 119 12.71 9.35 -7.09
C GLU A 119 12.41 9.43 -8.59
N ALA A 120 11.90 8.36 -9.19
CA ALA A 120 11.46 8.36 -10.58
C ALA A 120 10.30 9.34 -10.82
N ALA A 121 9.36 9.44 -9.88
CA ALA A 121 8.23 10.36 -9.96
C ALA A 121 8.66 11.84 -9.92
N ARG A 122 9.83 12.16 -9.38
CA ARG A 122 10.38 13.54 -9.40
C ARG A 122 10.50 14.13 -10.79
N VAL A 123 10.76 13.30 -11.80
CA VAL A 123 10.87 13.77 -13.19
C VAL A 123 9.58 14.50 -13.62
N TYR A 124 8.44 13.99 -13.17
CA TYR A 124 7.13 14.56 -13.49
C TYR A 124 6.66 15.61 -12.48
N GLY A 125 7.27 15.64 -11.30
CA GLY A 125 6.82 16.46 -10.19
C GLY A 125 5.48 16.01 -9.62
N GLY A 126 4.83 16.89 -8.88
CA GLY A 126 3.51 16.63 -8.32
C GLY A 126 3.48 16.61 -6.80
N THR A 127 2.30 16.38 -6.25
CA THR A 127 2.08 16.29 -4.80
C THR A 127 1.44 14.95 -4.48
N TYR A 128 1.99 14.28 -3.47
CA TYR A 128 1.64 12.90 -3.11
C TYR A 128 1.43 12.79 -1.61
N LEU A 129 0.50 11.95 -1.18
CA LEU A 129 0.41 11.54 0.21
C LEU A 129 1.23 10.25 0.37
N VAL A 130 2.23 10.29 1.24
CA VAL A 130 3.23 9.23 1.38
C VAL A 130 3.15 8.63 2.79
N GLY A 131 3.02 7.32 2.87
CA GLY A 131 3.09 6.53 4.09
C GLY A 131 4.13 5.42 4.01
N MET A 132 4.10 4.51 4.98
CA MET A 132 5.01 3.38 5.01
C MET A 132 4.63 2.36 3.93
N ARG A 133 5.49 2.20 2.92
CA ARG A 133 5.30 1.30 1.77
C ARG A 133 4.03 1.56 0.94
N TRP A 134 3.50 2.78 0.98
CA TRP A 134 2.40 3.18 0.12
C TRP A 134 2.47 4.66 -0.26
N VAL A 135 1.86 4.99 -1.39
CA VAL A 135 1.72 6.34 -1.90
C VAL A 135 0.31 6.52 -2.45
N VAL A 136 -0.29 7.68 -2.20
CA VAL A 136 -1.53 8.10 -2.86
C VAL A 136 -1.24 9.28 -3.77
N SER A 137 -1.61 9.12 -5.05
CA SER A 137 -1.53 10.17 -6.07
C SER A 137 -2.95 10.70 -6.31
N ALA A 138 -3.18 11.96 -6.02
CA ALA A 138 -4.48 12.61 -6.14
C ALA A 138 -4.30 14.08 -6.50
N LYS A 139 -5.41 14.74 -6.85
CA LYS A 139 -5.41 16.21 -6.94
C LYS A 139 -5.03 16.82 -5.58
N PRO A 140 -4.29 17.94 -5.55
CA PRO A 140 -3.81 18.54 -4.30
C PRO A 140 -4.90 18.75 -3.26
N GLU A 141 -6.09 19.18 -3.67
CA GLU A 141 -7.26 19.43 -2.80
C GLU A 141 -7.81 18.17 -2.13
N MET A 142 -7.51 16.99 -2.67
CA MET A 142 -7.94 15.70 -2.13
C MET A 142 -6.97 15.14 -1.09
N LEU A 143 -5.73 15.59 -1.07
CA LEU A 143 -4.67 14.98 -0.26
C LEU A 143 -4.88 15.18 1.24
N GLU A 144 -5.31 16.38 1.68
CA GLU A 144 -5.56 16.64 3.11
C GLU A 144 -6.73 15.81 3.67
N PRO A 145 -7.89 15.71 3.02
CA PRO A 145 -8.95 14.78 3.43
C PRO A 145 -8.51 13.32 3.49
N LEU A 146 -7.65 12.88 2.56
CA LEU A 146 -7.09 11.53 2.56
C LEU A 146 -6.08 11.36 3.69
N ARG A 147 -5.23 12.35 3.95
CA ARG A 147 -4.29 12.36 5.08
C ARG A 147 -5.00 12.25 6.43
N ALA A 148 -6.13 12.92 6.60
CA ALA A 148 -6.93 12.81 7.83
C ALA A 148 -7.40 11.37 8.11
N LYS A 149 -7.59 10.55 7.07
CA LYS A 149 -8.03 9.16 7.19
C LYS A 149 -6.88 8.16 7.29
N LEU A 150 -5.80 8.41 6.55
CA LEU A 150 -4.69 7.46 6.35
C LEU A 150 -3.44 7.83 7.16
N GLY A 151 -3.36 9.05 7.66
CA GLY A 151 -2.10 9.58 8.16
C GLY A 151 -1.10 9.80 7.02
N GLY A 152 0.18 9.68 7.32
CA GLY A 152 1.24 9.92 6.36
C GLY A 152 1.61 11.39 6.20
N THR A 153 2.42 11.69 5.21
CA THR A 153 2.95 13.03 4.95
C THR A 153 2.67 13.45 3.50
N VAL A 154 2.13 14.65 3.33
CA VAL A 154 1.99 15.25 1.99
C VAL A 154 3.37 15.72 1.53
N ARG A 155 3.89 15.16 0.45
CA ARG A 155 5.20 15.48 -0.15
C ARG A 155 5.00 16.10 -1.52
N LYS A 156 5.59 17.28 -1.73
CA LYS A 156 5.69 17.92 -3.04
C LYS A 156 7.02 17.53 -3.67
N LEU A 157 6.95 16.90 -4.84
CA LEU A 157 8.11 16.58 -5.66
C LEU A 157 8.26 17.68 -6.69
N THR A 158 9.44 18.30 -6.73
CA THR A 158 9.77 19.30 -7.76
C THR A 158 10.23 18.57 -9.01
N GLY A 159 9.54 18.78 -10.12
CA GLY A 159 9.95 18.24 -11.42
C GLY A 159 11.31 18.79 -11.84
N VAL A 160 12.04 18.02 -12.63
CA VAL A 160 13.32 18.44 -13.24
C VAL A 160 13.12 19.09 -14.62
N GLY A 161 11.86 19.23 -15.06
CA GLY A 161 11.52 19.93 -16.30
C GLY A 161 11.61 21.45 -16.15
N PRO A 162 11.65 22.21 -17.28
CA PRO A 162 11.60 23.67 -17.23
C PRO A 162 10.33 24.08 -16.48
N SER A 163 10.50 24.90 -15.44
CA SER A 163 9.36 25.50 -14.73
C SER A 163 8.50 26.20 -15.75
N ALA A 164 7.24 25.78 -15.93
CA ALA A 164 6.28 26.57 -16.66
C ALA A 164 6.15 27.89 -15.90
N SER A 165 6.82 28.92 -16.40
CA SER A 165 6.66 30.28 -15.91
C SER A 165 5.21 30.64 -16.11
N ALA A 166 4.49 30.85 -15.01
CA ALA A 166 3.15 31.40 -15.05
C ALA A 166 3.25 32.79 -15.68
N SER A 167 2.65 32.93 -16.87
CA SER A 167 2.40 34.21 -17.51
C SER A 167 1.05 34.73 -17.06
#